data_b22bf42d67d6d80dfec4a8732f00540b
#
_entry.id   b22bf42d67d6d80dfec4a8732f00540b
#
_cell.length_a   1.000
_cell.length_b   1.000
_cell.length_c   1.000
_cell.angle_alpha   90.00
_cell.angle_beta   90.00
_cell.angle_gamma   90.00
#
_symmetry.space_group_name_H-M   'P 1'
#
loop_
_entity.id
_entity.type
_entity.pdbx_description
1 polymer ?
#
loop_
_entity_poly.entity_id
_entity_poly.type
_entity_poly.pdbx_seq_one_letter_code
_entity_poly.pdbx_strand_id
1 'polypeptide(L)'
;VPGYGFSGKPTTSGWGPARVARAWVALMKRLGYARFVAQGGDIGALISNAMAEQAPPELLGIHTNFPGTIPPEITKALQSGEAPSGLSADEQHAFDQVKDFRAKHFAYAAMMATRPQTLYGLADSPVGLAAWILDHGDGDAQPAAAITSAVLGRTVNGHPAGAVTRDDVLDDITLYWLTNTAISAARFYWENKGMSALNAVNISIPTAVSVFPGEIYQAPRSWTERAYHKLIHYNKLPKGGHFAAWEQP
;
A
#
# COMPACT_ATOMS: atom_id res chain seq x y z
N VAL A 1 9.89 -5.04 5.96
CA VAL A 1 9.89 -3.69 6.58
C VAL A 1 10.24 -3.84 8.05
N PRO A 2 11.13 -2.99 8.64
CA PRO A 2 11.41 -3.03 10.07
C PRO A 2 10.15 -2.91 10.91
N GLY A 3 9.99 -3.79 11.89
CA GLY A 3 8.80 -3.84 12.74
C GLY A 3 7.65 -4.72 12.24
N TYR A 4 7.83 -5.40 11.09
CA TYR A 4 6.85 -6.32 10.49
C TYR A 4 7.41 -7.73 10.37
N GLY A 5 6.58 -8.73 10.60
CA GLY A 5 6.90 -10.15 10.44
C GLY A 5 8.19 -10.54 11.17
N PHE A 6 9.12 -11.16 10.49
CA PHE A 6 10.40 -11.61 11.04
C PHE A 6 11.47 -10.51 11.11
N SER A 7 11.19 -9.30 10.65
CA SER A 7 12.14 -8.18 10.74
C SER A 7 12.26 -7.66 12.17
N GLY A 8 13.46 -7.21 12.54
CA GLY A 8 13.70 -6.59 13.84
C GLY A 8 12.81 -5.37 14.08
N LYS A 9 12.36 -5.20 15.32
CA LYS A 9 11.56 -4.04 15.72
C LYS A 9 12.49 -2.83 15.92
N PRO A 10 12.18 -1.66 15.36
CA PRO A 10 12.97 -0.45 15.58
C PRO A 10 13.00 -0.06 17.06
N THR A 11 14.19 0.20 17.60
CA THR A 11 14.39 0.70 18.97
C THR A 11 14.53 2.22 19.02
N THR A 12 14.72 2.85 17.85
CA THR A 12 14.83 4.31 17.69
C THR A 12 13.68 4.84 16.85
N SER A 13 13.38 6.14 16.92
CA SER A 13 12.42 6.82 16.08
C SER A 13 12.99 7.15 14.69
N GLY A 14 12.11 7.63 13.77
CA GLY A 14 12.50 8.09 12.43
C GLY A 14 12.65 6.97 11.39
N TRP A 15 12.02 5.81 11.61
CA TRP A 15 12.00 4.72 10.62
C TRP A 15 10.88 4.90 9.58
N GLY A 16 10.92 6.05 8.87
CA GLY A 16 10.04 6.29 7.73
C GLY A 16 10.59 5.71 6.42
N PRO A 17 9.83 5.87 5.31
CA PRO A 17 10.18 5.32 3.99
C PRO A 17 11.58 5.67 3.53
N ALA A 18 12.02 6.92 3.70
CA ALA A 18 13.34 7.36 3.29
C ALA A 18 14.49 6.65 4.03
N ARG A 19 14.32 6.35 5.33
CA ARG A 19 15.33 5.61 6.11
C ARG A 19 15.31 4.14 5.75
N VAL A 20 14.13 3.55 5.57
CA VAL A 20 14.00 2.14 5.15
C VAL A 20 14.60 1.96 3.75
N ALA A 21 14.36 2.89 2.81
CA ALA A 21 14.97 2.89 1.49
C ALA A 21 16.51 2.83 1.56
N ARG A 22 17.13 3.69 2.37
CA ARG A 22 18.60 3.64 2.59
C ARG A 22 19.07 2.31 3.17
N ALA A 23 18.32 1.75 4.12
CA ALA A 23 18.65 0.45 4.70
C ALA A 23 18.58 -0.68 3.66
N TRP A 24 17.59 -0.65 2.77
CA TRP A 24 17.47 -1.65 1.71
C TRP A 24 18.57 -1.50 0.65
N VAL A 25 18.94 -0.29 0.27
CA VAL A 25 20.10 -0.05 -0.60
C VAL A 25 21.38 -0.61 0.03
N ALA A 26 21.60 -0.36 1.33
CA ALA A 26 22.74 -0.90 2.06
C ALA A 26 22.70 -2.45 2.11
N LEU A 27 21.50 -3.04 2.29
CA LEU A 27 21.31 -4.49 2.24
C LEU A 27 21.68 -5.07 0.87
N MET A 28 21.21 -4.47 -0.23
CA MET A 28 21.53 -4.92 -1.58
C MET A 28 23.04 -4.91 -1.84
N LYS A 29 23.71 -3.83 -1.42
CA LYS A 29 25.18 -3.73 -1.48
C LYS A 29 25.87 -4.83 -0.64
N ARG A 30 25.39 -5.07 0.57
CA ARG A 30 25.94 -6.13 1.44
C ARG A 30 25.76 -7.54 0.86
N LEU A 31 24.68 -7.75 0.11
CA LEU A 31 24.41 -9.00 -0.60
C LEU A 31 25.20 -9.12 -1.93
N GLY A 32 26.00 -8.11 -2.29
CA GLY A 32 26.83 -8.11 -3.50
C GLY A 32 26.11 -7.66 -4.77
N TYR A 33 24.90 -7.14 -4.69
CA TYR A 33 24.18 -6.62 -5.86
C TYR A 33 24.67 -5.23 -6.23
N ALA A 34 25.40 -5.13 -7.34
CA ALA A 34 25.86 -3.85 -7.90
C ALA A 34 24.76 -3.12 -8.70
N ARG A 35 23.72 -3.83 -9.13
CA ARG A 35 22.56 -3.29 -9.88
C ARG A 35 21.30 -4.03 -9.48
N PHE A 36 20.21 -3.29 -9.27
CA PHE A 36 18.91 -3.89 -8.91
C PHE A 36 17.75 -3.00 -9.37
N VAL A 37 16.57 -3.58 -9.38
CA VAL A 37 15.28 -2.88 -9.48
C VAL A 37 14.54 -3.05 -8.15
N ALA A 38 13.66 -2.11 -7.81
CA ALA A 38 12.80 -2.24 -6.65
C ALA A 38 11.33 -2.37 -7.08
N GLN A 39 10.58 -3.23 -6.41
CA GLN A 39 9.15 -3.38 -6.59
C GLN A 39 8.45 -3.19 -5.23
N GLY A 40 7.31 -2.49 -5.23
CA GLY A 40 6.54 -2.30 -4.03
C GLY A 40 5.09 -1.94 -4.29
N GLY A 41 4.21 -2.49 -3.43
CA GLY A 41 2.84 -2.07 -3.21
C GLY A 41 2.70 -1.53 -1.79
N ASP A 42 1.61 -0.87 -1.44
CA ASP A 42 1.34 -0.30 -0.11
C ASP A 42 2.53 0.51 0.45
N ILE A 43 2.98 0.23 1.69
CA ILE A 43 4.19 0.82 2.29
C ILE A 43 5.44 0.56 1.43
N GLY A 44 5.51 -0.58 0.75
CA GLY A 44 6.59 -0.89 -0.18
C GLY A 44 6.65 0.07 -1.37
N ALA A 45 5.52 0.58 -1.83
CA ALA A 45 5.48 1.64 -2.86
C ALA A 45 6.09 2.95 -2.35
N LEU A 46 5.73 3.37 -1.12
CA LEU A 46 6.34 4.53 -0.47
C LEU A 46 7.86 4.41 -0.35
N ILE A 47 8.34 3.22 0.04
CA ILE A 47 9.77 2.98 0.19
C ILE A 47 10.47 2.95 -1.18
N SER A 48 9.85 2.34 -2.20
CA SER A 48 10.39 2.32 -3.57
C SER A 48 10.44 3.73 -4.17
N ASN A 49 9.41 4.55 -3.95
CA ASN A 49 9.40 5.96 -4.35
C ASN A 49 10.51 6.74 -3.64
N ALA A 50 10.64 6.59 -2.32
CA ALA A 50 11.72 7.25 -1.56
C ALA A 50 13.12 6.78 -2.00
N MET A 51 13.27 5.53 -2.41
CA MET A 51 14.52 5.02 -2.98
C MET A 51 14.80 5.66 -4.35
N ALA A 52 13.77 5.80 -5.18
CA ALA A 52 13.86 6.46 -6.48
C ALA A 52 14.21 7.96 -6.37
N GLU A 53 13.65 8.66 -5.38
CA GLU A 53 13.99 10.05 -5.07
C GLU A 53 15.45 10.21 -4.63
N GLN A 54 15.97 9.25 -3.87
CA GLN A 54 17.39 9.21 -3.47
C GLN A 54 18.32 8.86 -4.63
N ALA A 55 17.79 8.21 -5.68
CA ALA A 55 18.47 7.84 -6.91
C ALA A 55 19.87 7.21 -6.70
N PRO A 56 20.03 6.17 -5.88
CA PRO A 56 21.32 5.52 -5.73
C PRO A 56 21.75 4.92 -7.09
N PRO A 57 23.04 4.98 -7.45
CA PRO A 57 23.50 4.58 -8.79
C PRO A 57 23.25 3.10 -9.12
N GLU A 58 23.06 2.27 -8.11
CA GLU A 58 22.76 0.85 -8.27
C GLU A 58 21.28 0.59 -8.63
N LEU A 59 20.37 1.54 -8.36
CA LEU A 59 18.94 1.40 -8.66
C LEU A 59 18.68 1.74 -10.12
N LEU A 60 18.26 0.74 -10.90
CA LEU A 60 18.00 0.88 -12.35
C LEU A 60 16.61 1.44 -12.64
N GLY A 61 15.66 1.22 -11.75
CA GLY A 61 14.27 1.62 -11.88
C GLY A 61 13.40 1.01 -10.79
N ILE A 62 12.15 1.42 -10.78
CA ILE A 62 11.14 0.88 -9.86
C ILE A 62 9.92 0.37 -10.61
N HIS A 63 9.21 -0.56 -9.97
CA HIS A 63 7.86 -0.98 -10.36
C HIS A 63 6.92 -0.81 -9.17
N THR A 64 5.70 -0.35 -9.43
CA THR A 64 4.68 -0.26 -8.38
C THR A 64 3.28 -0.56 -8.93
N ASN A 65 2.43 -1.17 -8.11
CA ASN A 65 0.99 -1.27 -8.32
C ASN A 65 0.20 -0.24 -7.50
N PHE A 66 0.88 0.49 -6.61
CA PHE A 66 0.28 1.52 -5.76
C PHE A 66 1.03 2.85 -5.92
N PRO A 67 0.93 3.51 -7.10
CA PRO A 67 1.73 4.68 -7.41
C PRO A 67 1.22 5.94 -6.70
N GLY A 68 2.12 6.79 -6.21
CA GLY A 68 1.81 8.14 -5.74
C GLY A 68 1.62 9.09 -6.91
N THR A 69 0.39 9.33 -7.34
CA THR A 69 0.11 10.10 -8.56
C THR A 69 -0.94 11.19 -8.42
N ILE A 70 -1.64 11.29 -7.27
CA ILE A 70 -2.72 12.26 -7.10
C ILE A 70 -2.16 13.68 -7.08
N PRO A 71 -2.50 14.51 -8.10
CA PRO A 71 -2.01 15.86 -8.17
C PRO A 71 -2.48 16.74 -7.00
N PRO A 72 -1.73 17.82 -6.66
CA PRO A 72 -2.09 18.69 -5.53
C PRO A 72 -3.49 19.31 -5.64
N GLU A 73 -3.93 19.66 -6.84
CA GLU A 73 -5.27 20.19 -7.10
C GLU A 73 -6.37 19.16 -6.80
N ILE A 74 -6.12 17.89 -7.11
CA ILE A 74 -7.03 16.79 -6.79
C ILE A 74 -7.02 16.49 -5.29
N THR A 75 -5.85 16.51 -4.66
CA THR A 75 -5.74 16.36 -3.19
C THR A 75 -6.56 17.43 -2.47
N LYS A 76 -6.54 18.67 -2.96
CA LYS A 76 -7.36 19.78 -2.42
C LYS A 76 -8.85 19.56 -2.65
N ALA A 77 -9.25 19.11 -3.84
CA ALA A 77 -10.63 18.80 -4.17
C ALA A 77 -11.19 17.65 -3.33
N LEU A 78 -10.38 16.65 -3.02
CA LEU A 78 -10.77 15.57 -2.11
C LEU A 78 -11.07 16.05 -0.67
N GLN A 79 -10.56 17.21 -0.25
CA GLN A 79 -10.89 17.81 1.05
C GLN A 79 -12.25 18.49 1.03
N SER A 80 -12.65 19.12 -0.08
CA SER A 80 -14.00 19.69 -0.25
C SER A 80 -15.05 18.65 -0.59
N GLY A 81 -14.63 17.48 -1.11
CA GLY A 81 -15.52 16.41 -1.56
C GLY A 81 -16.12 16.63 -2.95
N GLU A 82 -15.74 17.70 -3.65
CA GLU A 82 -16.24 18.06 -4.97
C GLU A 82 -15.14 17.85 -6.03
N ALA A 83 -15.45 17.08 -7.06
CA ALA A 83 -14.53 16.86 -8.17
C ALA A 83 -14.35 18.15 -9.00
N PRO A 84 -13.13 18.49 -9.44
CA PRO A 84 -12.91 19.58 -10.37
C PRO A 84 -13.63 19.32 -11.69
N SER A 85 -14.04 20.38 -12.37
CA SER A 85 -14.56 20.26 -13.74
C SER A 85 -13.45 19.85 -14.71
N GLY A 86 -13.82 19.12 -15.77
CA GLY A 86 -12.92 18.77 -16.86
C GLY A 86 -12.06 17.53 -16.64
N LEU A 87 -12.31 16.74 -15.61
CA LEU A 87 -11.69 15.43 -15.45
C LEU A 87 -12.11 14.48 -16.58
N SER A 88 -11.17 13.69 -17.08
CA SER A 88 -11.49 12.56 -17.95
C SER A 88 -12.26 11.47 -17.17
N ALA A 89 -12.86 10.51 -17.87
CA ALA A 89 -13.57 9.41 -17.22
C ALA A 89 -12.69 8.61 -16.26
N ASP A 90 -11.42 8.34 -16.62
CA ASP A 90 -10.46 7.65 -15.78
C ASP A 90 -10.10 8.47 -14.52
N GLU A 91 -9.93 9.79 -14.67
CA GLU A 91 -9.61 10.69 -13.55
C GLU A 91 -10.79 10.86 -12.59
N GLN A 92 -12.01 10.97 -13.14
CA GLN A 92 -13.22 11.00 -12.32
C GLN A 92 -13.39 9.70 -11.54
N HIS A 93 -13.20 8.55 -12.20
CA HIS A 93 -13.26 7.25 -11.54
C HIS A 93 -12.25 7.13 -10.41
N ALA A 94 -11.00 7.52 -10.65
CA ALA A 94 -9.96 7.52 -9.63
C ALA A 94 -10.27 8.48 -8.45
N PHE A 95 -10.82 9.66 -8.74
CA PHE A 95 -11.27 10.61 -7.71
C PHE A 95 -12.35 9.98 -6.82
N ASP A 96 -13.36 9.35 -7.43
CA ASP A 96 -14.47 8.73 -6.70
C ASP A 96 -13.99 7.54 -5.84
N GLN A 97 -13.09 6.71 -6.36
CA GLN A 97 -12.47 5.61 -5.60
C GLN A 97 -11.71 6.12 -4.36
N VAL A 98 -10.87 7.15 -4.52
CA VAL A 98 -10.12 7.71 -3.37
C VAL A 98 -11.04 8.38 -2.36
N LYS A 99 -12.10 9.07 -2.83
CA LYS A 99 -13.11 9.67 -1.96
C LYS A 99 -13.82 8.60 -1.13
N ASP A 100 -14.27 7.53 -1.77
CA ASP A 100 -14.93 6.41 -1.10
C ASP A 100 -14.01 5.70 -0.11
N PHE A 101 -12.78 5.40 -0.50
CA PHE A 101 -11.78 4.79 0.38
C PHE A 101 -11.53 5.63 1.63
N ARG A 102 -11.36 6.94 1.48
CA ARG A 102 -11.16 7.84 2.64
C ARG A 102 -12.35 7.89 3.57
N ALA A 103 -13.56 7.81 3.03
CA ALA A 103 -14.78 7.87 3.81
C ALA A 103 -15.07 6.58 4.56
N LYS A 104 -14.74 5.42 3.98
CA LYS A 104 -15.20 4.11 4.49
C LYS A 104 -14.07 3.20 5.01
N HIS A 105 -12.88 3.26 4.40
CA HIS A 105 -11.86 2.21 4.59
C HIS A 105 -10.56 2.71 5.25
N PHE A 106 -10.44 4.00 5.55
CA PHE A 106 -9.19 4.58 6.07
C PHE A 106 -9.10 4.58 7.60
N ALA A 107 -10.10 4.08 8.32
CA ALA A 107 -10.17 4.17 9.79
C ALA A 107 -8.97 3.51 10.50
N TYR A 108 -8.52 2.35 10.02
CA TYR A 108 -7.37 1.63 10.58
C TYR A 108 -6.09 2.48 10.57
N ALA A 109 -5.80 3.13 9.45
CA ALA A 109 -4.60 3.96 9.31
C ALA A 109 -4.69 5.24 10.17
N ALA A 110 -5.87 5.83 10.25
CA ALA A 110 -6.14 6.99 11.13
C ALA A 110 -5.96 6.62 12.60
N MET A 111 -6.44 5.46 13.03
CA MET A 111 -6.28 4.97 14.40
C MET A 111 -4.80 4.68 14.72
N MET A 112 -4.10 3.96 13.86
CA MET A 112 -2.66 3.71 14.00
C MET A 112 -1.85 5.00 14.10
N ALA A 113 -2.18 6.02 13.30
CA ALA A 113 -1.47 7.28 13.26
C ALA A 113 -1.78 8.21 14.45
N THR A 114 -2.97 8.12 15.06
CA THR A 114 -3.42 9.10 16.06
C THR A 114 -3.66 8.51 17.44
N ARG A 115 -3.98 7.23 17.54
CA ARG A 115 -4.33 6.54 18.78
C ARG A 115 -3.62 5.18 18.95
N PRO A 116 -2.29 5.09 18.72
CA PRO A 116 -1.58 3.80 18.71
C PRO A 116 -1.65 3.07 20.05
N GLN A 117 -1.84 3.77 21.17
CA GLN A 117 -1.93 3.17 22.51
C GLN A 117 -3.16 2.27 22.67
N THR A 118 -4.28 2.57 21.99
CA THR A 118 -5.47 1.70 22.04
C THR A 118 -5.25 0.35 21.40
N LEU A 119 -4.21 0.23 20.57
CA LEU A 119 -3.87 -0.99 19.85
C LEU A 119 -3.05 -2.01 20.67
N TYR A 120 -2.67 -1.67 21.91
CA TYR A 120 -2.00 -2.65 22.80
C TYR A 120 -2.85 -3.90 23.05
N GLY A 121 -4.18 -3.79 22.96
CA GLY A 121 -5.08 -4.95 23.01
C GLY A 121 -4.83 -5.98 21.92
N LEU A 122 -4.22 -5.60 20.78
CA LEU A 122 -3.84 -6.53 19.70
C LEU A 122 -2.67 -7.43 20.09
N ALA A 123 -1.88 -7.07 21.10
CA ALA A 123 -0.82 -7.89 21.66
C ALA A 123 -1.32 -8.80 22.81
N ASP A 124 -2.55 -8.59 23.27
CA ASP A 124 -3.13 -9.28 24.42
C ASP A 124 -4.18 -10.33 24.01
N SER A 125 -4.74 -10.22 22.80
CA SER A 125 -5.79 -11.13 22.33
C SER A 125 -5.58 -11.54 20.86
N PRO A 126 -5.37 -12.83 20.58
CA PRO A 126 -5.28 -13.32 19.20
C PRO A 126 -6.59 -13.10 18.42
N VAL A 127 -7.73 -13.19 19.10
CA VAL A 127 -9.05 -12.90 18.51
C VAL A 127 -9.20 -11.41 18.21
N GLY A 128 -8.72 -10.53 19.11
CA GLY A 128 -8.69 -9.10 18.87
C GLY A 128 -7.79 -8.72 17.68
N LEU A 129 -6.63 -9.36 17.57
CA LEU A 129 -5.74 -9.19 16.43
C LEU A 129 -6.38 -9.69 15.12
N ALA A 130 -7.00 -10.87 15.14
CA ALA A 130 -7.71 -11.40 13.98
C ALA A 130 -8.84 -10.46 13.53
N ALA A 131 -9.67 -9.99 14.48
CA ALA A 131 -10.73 -9.04 14.18
C ALA A 131 -10.18 -7.76 13.55
N TRP A 132 -9.07 -7.22 14.06
CA TRP A 132 -8.43 -6.04 13.50
C TRP A 132 -7.92 -6.25 12.07
N ILE A 133 -7.23 -7.36 11.81
CA ILE A 133 -6.68 -7.66 10.47
C ILE A 133 -7.81 -7.92 9.46
N LEU A 134 -8.92 -8.52 9.90
CA LEU A 134 -10.04 -8.87 9.02
C LEU A 134 -11.03 -7.72 8.81
N ASP A 135 -10.96 -6.64 9.61
CA ASP A 135 -11.87 -5.49 9.52
C ASP A 135 -11.38 -4.49 8.47
N HIS A 136 -11.55 -4.85 7.20
CA HIS A 136 -11.20 -4.00 6.05
C HIS A 136 -12.43 -3.41 5.33
N GLY A 137 -13.55 -3.27 6.02
CA GLY A 137 -14.76 -2.64 5.51
C GLY A 137 -15.72 -3.59 4.78
N ASP A 138 -16.41 -3.09 3.76
CA ASP A 138 -17.49 -3.82 3.07
C ASP A 138 -16.93 -4.96 2.24
N GLY A 139 -17.13 -6.20 2.61
CA GLY A 139 -16.52 -7.39 2.05
C GLY A 139 -16.50 -7.57 0.52
N ASP A 140 -17.28 -6.79 -0.21
CA ASP A 140 -17.30 -6.81 -1.69
C ASP A 140 -16.42 -5.71 -2.32
N ALA A 141 -15.91 -4.78 -1.52
CA ALA A 141 -15.01 -3.72 -1.96
C ALA A 141 -13.54 -4.11 -1.73
N GLN A 142 -12.66 -3.66 -2.62
CA GLN A 142 -11.23 -3.86 -2.42
C GLN A 142 -10.67 -2.86 -1.39
N PRO A 143 -9.67 -3.27 -0.57
CA PRO A 143 -8.93 -4.55 -0.64
C PRO A 143 -9.59 -5.74 0.11
N ALA A 144 -10.76 -5.57 0.70
CA ALA A 144 -11.37 -6.59 1.55
C ALA A 144 -11.90 -7.83 0.81
N ALA A 145 -12.21 -7.70 -0.47
CA ALA A 145 -12.90 -8.76 -1.23
C ALA A 145 -12.15 -10.11 -1.25
N ALA A 146 -10.81 -10.10 -1.39
CA ALA A 146 -10.03 -11.34 -1.39
C ALA A 146 -10.07 -12.03 -0.02
N ILE A 147 -9.90 -11.28 1.08
CA ILE A 147 -9.97 -11.79 2.46
C ILE A 147 -11.36 -12.34 2.76
N THR A 148 -12.41 -11.58 2.42
CA THR A 148 -13.81 -12.00 2.65
C THR A 148 -14.16 -13.24 1.86
N SER A 149 -13.70 -13.33 0.62
CA SER A 149 -13.84 -14.53 -0.22
C SER A 149 -13.16 -15.75 0.43
N ALA A 150 -11.94 -15.60 0.90
CA ALA A 150 -11.16 -16.66 1.53
C ALA A 150 -11.79 -17.15 2.84
N VAL A 151 -12.22 -16.23 3.71
CA VAL A 151 -12.67 -16.55 5.08
C VAL A 151 -14.15 -16.95 5.11
N LEU A 152 -15.01 -16.25 4.37
CA LEU A 152 -16.46 -16.42 4.41
C LEU A 152 -17.02 -17.21 3.22
N GLY A 153 -16.18 -17.59 2.25
CA GLY A 153 -16.63 -18.27 1.02
C GLY A 153 -17.51 -17.39 0.12
N ARG A 154 -17.49 -16.07 0.31
CA ARG A 154 -18.23 -15.15 -0.56
C ARG A 154 -17.59 -15.06 -1.93
N THR A 155 -18.42 -14.80 -2.93
CA THR A 155 -17.96 -14.65 -4.31
C THR A 155 -18.23 -13.23 -4.80
N VAL A 156 -17.35 -12.73 -5.67
CA VAL A 156 -17.56 -11.50 -6.44
C VAL A 156 -17.87 -11.92 -7.86
N ASN A 157 -19.05 -11.54 -8.38
CA ASN A 157 -19.55 -11.98 -9.70
C ASN A 157 -19.56 -13.51 -9.90
N GLY A 158 -19.84 -14.26 -8.82
CA GLY A 158 -19.94 -15.72 -8.86
C GLY A 158 -18.61 -16.48 -8.76
N HIS A 159 -17.49 -15.78 -8.56
CA HIS A 159 -16.15 -16.37 -8.43
C HIS A 159 -15.43 -15.86 -7.19
N PRO A 160 -14.48 -16.64 -6.59
CA PRO A 160 -13.58 -16.11 -5.58
C PRO A 160 -12.86 -14.84 -6.08
N ALA A 161 -12.66 -13.87 -5.19
CA ALA A 161 -12.02 -12.60 -5.54
C ALA A 161 -10.51 -12.74 -5.84
N GLY A 162 -9.89 -13.86 -5.49
CA GLY A 162 -8.47 -14.16 -5.70
C GLY A 162 -8.15 -15.62 -5.37
N ALA A 163 -6.87 -15.96 -5.39
CA ALA A 163 -6.37 -17.29 -5.04
C ALA A 163 -6.07 -17.45 -3.54
N VAL A 164 -6.24 -16.40 -2.74
CA VAL A 164 -6.02 -16.42 -1.29
C VAL A 164 -6.94 -17.43 -0.62
N THR A 165 -6.36 -18.30 0.17
CA THR A 165 -7.10 -19.31 0.96
C THR A 165 -7.35 -18.85 2.39
N ARG A 166 -8.22 -19.53 3.10
CA ARG A 166 -8.44 -19.30 4.53
C ARG A 166 -7.17 -19.54 5.34
N ASP A 167 -6.39 -20.54 4.98
CA ASP A 167 -5.14 -20.86 5.67
C ASP A 167 -4.09 -19.77 5.48
N ASP A 168 -3.97 -19.18 4.27
CA ASP A 168 -3.10 -18.03 4.03
C ASP A 168 -3.45 -16.84 4.95
N VAL A 169 -4.74 -16.58 5.14
CA VAL A 169 -5.19 -15.50 6.05
C VAL A 169 -4.86 -15.83 7.51
N LEU A 170 -5.05 -17.09 7.91
CA LEU A 170 -4.72 -17.52 9.28
C LEU A 170 -3.21 -17.53 9.53
N ASP A 171 -2.40 -17.86 8.54
CA ASP A 171 -0.94 -17.81 8.62
C ASP A 171 -0.44 -16.39 8.81
N ASP A 172 -0.99 -15.41 8.10
CA ASP A 172 -0.69 -13.99 8.30
C ASP A 172 -1.04 -13.52 9.72
N ILE A 173 -2.24 -13.83 10.21
CA ILE A 173 -2.65 -13.50 11.57
C ILE A 173 -1.70 -14.15 12.58
N THR A 174 -1.36 -15.43 12.37
CA THR A 174 -0.46 -16.18 13.22
C THR A 174 0.94 -15.60 13.22
N LEU A 175 1.44 -15.17 12.05
CA LEU A 175 2.73 -14.49 11.94
C LEU A 175 2.77 -13.21 12.79
N TYR A 176 1.76 -12.35 12.67
CA TYR A 176 1.66 -11.14 13.50
C TYR A 176 1.58 -11.45 14.98
N TRP A 177 0.81 -12.49 15.36
CA TRP A 177 0.65 -12.91 16.74
C TRP A 177 1.95 -13.43 17.34
N LEU A 178 2.59 -14.41 16.69
CA LEU A 178 3.82 -15.04 17.20
C LEU A 178 5.01 -14.09 17.26
N THR A 179 5.11 -13.17 16.31
CA THR A 179 6.18 -12.16 16.29
C THR A 179 5.84 -10.94 17.14
N ASN A 180 4.59 -10.81 17.60
CA ASN A 180 4.07 -9.67 18.35
C ASN A 180 4.35 -8.35 17.63
N THR A 181 4.05 -8.27 16.32
CA THR A 181 4.40 -7.12 15.46
C THR A 181 3.26 -6.15 15.21
N ALA A 182 2.05 -6.37 15.72
CA ALA A 182 0.92 -5.46 15.52
C ALA A 182 1.23 -4.02 15.99
N ILE A 183 1.84 -3.88 17.17
CA ILE A 183 2.18 -2.56 17.75
C ILE A 183 3.34 -1.90 17.01
N SER A 184 4.36 -2.66 16.61
CA SER A 184 5.47 -2.11 15.83
C SER A 184 5.05 -1.70 14.41
N ALA A 185 4.08 -2.40 13.81
CA ALA A 185 3.43 -2.01 12.56
C ALA A 185 2.68 -0.68 12.73
N ALA A 186 1.84 -0.57 13.78
CA ALA A 186 1.12 0.67 14.08
C ALA A 186 2.06 1.86 14.31
N ARG A 187 3.24 1.61 14.91
CA ARG A 187 4.26 2.64 15.10
C ARG A 187 4.74 3.27 13.81
N PHE A 188 4.82 2.50 12.72
CA PHE A 188 5.17 3.06 11.41
C PHE A 188 4.20 4.15 10.99
N TYR A 189 2.89 3.93 11.12
CA TYR A 189 1.86 4.93 10.82
C TYR A 189 1.95 6.15 11.74
N TRP A 190 2.17 5.93 13.04
CA TRP A 190 2.29 7.01 14.02
C TRP A 190 3.50 7.92 13.76
N GLU A 191 4.65 7.36 13.46
CA GLU A 191 5.87 8.12 13.15
C GLU A 191 5.78 8.85 11.80
N ASN A 192 4.97 8.35 10.87
CA ASN A 192 4.82 8.89 9.53
C ASN A 192 3.43 9.53 9.31
N LYS A 193 2.75 9.92 10.39
CA LYS A 193 1.46 10.60 10.31
C LYS A 193 1.55 11.85 9.44
N GLY A 194 0.54 12.04 8.60
CA GLY A 194 0.50 13.14 7.63
C GLY A 194 1.16 12.82 6.28
N MET A 195 1.86 11.72 6.15
CA MET A 195 2.24 11.21 4.84
C MET A 195 1.01 10.69 4.09
N SER A 196 0.96 10.97 2.80
CA SER A 196 -0.01 10.36 1.90
C SER A 196 0.72 9.52 0.86
N ALA A 197 0.46 8.23 0.85
CA ALA A 197 0.98 7.31 -0.16
C ALA A 197 0.52 7.67 -1.57
N LEU A 198 -0.62 8.34 -1.69
CA LEU A 198 -1.30 8.61 -2.96
C LEU A 198 -0.88 9.92 -3.61
N ASN A 199 -0.30 10.88 -2.85
CA ASN A 199 0.12 12.17 -3.41
C ASN A 199 1.19 11.98 -4.49
N ALA A 200 1.11 12.81 -5.52
CA ALA A 200 2.05 12.78 -6.63
C ALA A 200 3.50 12.95 -6.15
N VAL A 201 4.33 12.03 -6.58
CA VAL A 201 5.80 12.08 -6.43
C VAL A 201 6.43 12.81 -7.62
N ASN A 202 7.74 13.02 -7.60
CA ASN A 202 8.49 13.63 -8.68
C ASN A 202 9.72 12.75 -9.00
N ILE A 203 9.50 11.68 -9.78
CA ILE A 203 10.50 10.65 -10.04
C ILE A 203 10.96 10.67 -11.49
N SER A 204 12.29 10.72 -11.69
CA SER A 204 12.92 10.82 -13.02
C SER A 204 13.68 9.57 -13.46
N ILE A 205 13.73 8.52 -12.65
CA ILE A 205 14.32 7.24 -13.06
C ILE A 205 13.27 6.37 -13.79
N PRO A 206 13.71 5.32 -14.52
CA PRO A 206 12.78 4.39 -15.16
C PRO A 206 11.76 3.84 -14.18
N THR A 207 10.48 3.99 -14.52
CA THR A 207 9.37 3.54 -13.66
C THR A 207 8.37 2.73 -14.47
N ALA A 208 7.94 1.61 -13.90
CA ALA A 208 6.85 0.78 -14.39
C ALA A 208 5.67 0.82 -13.43
N VAL A 209 4.45 0.88 -13.98
CA VAL A 209 3.21 0.90 -13.19
C VAL A 209 2.24 -0.15 -13.72
N SER A 210 1.77 -1.02 -12.83
CA SER A 210 0.66 -1.94 -13.07
C SER A 210 -0.58 -1.45 -12.33
N VAL A 211 -1.69 -1.28 -13.03
CA VAL A 211 -2.96 -0.80 -12.47
C VAL A 211 -3.94 -1.97 -12.39
N PHE A 212 -4.37 -2.31 -11.18
CA PHE A 212 -5.30 -3.40 -10.92
C PHE A 212 -6.70 -2.86 -10.64
N PRO A 213 -7.76 -3.57 -11.08
CA PRO A 213 -9.15 -3.10 -10.92
C PRO A 213 -9.56 -3.02 -9.44
N GLY A 214 -9.01 -3.88 -8.60
CA GLY A 214 -9.28 -3.93 -7.17
C GLY A 214 -8.26 -3.19 -6.29
N GLU A 215 -7.43 -2.32 -6.85
CA GLU A 215 -6.58 -1.43 -6.07
C GLU A 215 -7.42 -0.31 -5.43
N ILE A 216 -6.94 0.31 -4.36
CA ILE A 216 -7.58 1.45 -3.68
C ILE A 216 -8.02 2.52 -4.68
N TYR A 217 -7.24 2.75 -5.72
CA TYR A 217 -7.64 3.54 -6.87
C TYR A 217 -6.88 3.09 -8.12
N GLN A 218 -7.54 3.15 -9.24
CA GLN A 218 -6.94 2.91 -10.54
C GLN A 218 -6.26 4.17 -11.04
N ALA A 219 -4.96 4.31 -10.80
CA ALA A 219 -4.20 5.51 -11.14
C ALA A 219 -4.32 5.84 -12.64
N PRO A 220 -4.89 7.01 -13.04
CA PRO A 220 -4.98 7.40 -14.44
C PRO A 220 -3.59 7.58 -15.06
N ARG A 221 -3.45 7.24 -16.34
CA ARG A 221 -2.18 7.43 -17.06
C ARG A 221 -1.72 8.88 -17.06
N SER A 222 -2.62 9.82 -17.22
CA SER A 222 -2.34 11.26 -17.20
C SER A 222 -1.69 11.73 -15.89
N TRP A 223 -2.19 11.25 -14.75
CA TRP A 223 -1.59 11.55 -13.44
C TRP A 223 -0.26 10.82 -13.25
N THR A 224 -0.17 9.59 -13.74
CA THR A 224 1.03 8.75 -13.63
C THR A 224 2.20 9.38 -14.40
N GLU A 225 1.98 9.85 -15.63
CA GLU A 225 3.00 10.52 -16.44
C GLU A 225 3.48 11.86 -15.83
N ARG A 226 2.62 12.55 -15.09
CA ARG A 226 3.00 13.77 -14.35
C ARG A 226 3.91 13.49 -13.16
N ALA A 227 3.73 12.35 -12.49
CA ALA A 227 4.48 11.97 -11.29
C ALA A 227 5.79 11.24 -11.61
N TYR A 228 5.78 10.42 -12.68
CA TYR A 228 6.91 9.58 -13.09
C TYR A 228 7.37 9.99 -14.49
N HIS A 229 8.35 10.90 -14.57
CA HIS A 229 8.79 11.52 -15.84
C HIS A 229 9.44 10.55 -16.82
N LYS A 230 9.88 9.38 -16.37
CA LYS A 230 10.39 8.29 -17.20
C LYS A 230 9.55 7.04 -17.03
N LEU A 231 8.26 7.16 -17.30
CA LEU A 231 7.34 6.04 -17.31
C LEU A 231 7.62 5.15 -18.52
N ILE A 232 8.21 3.98 -18.29
CA ILE A 232 8.60 3.02 -19.34
C ILE A 232 7.56 1.93 -19.56
N HIS A 233 6.66 1.72 -18.61
CA HIS A 233 5.57 0.76 -18.70
C HIS A 233 4.38 1.25 -17.90
N TYR A 234 3.19 1.12 -18.49
CA TYR A 234 1.91 1.38 -17.84
C TYR A 234 0.89 0.40 -18.41
N ASN A 235 0.31 -0.43 -17.55
CA ASN A 235 -0.65 -1.44 -17.96
C ASN A 235 -1.81 -1.53 -16.98
N LYS A 236 -3.05 -1.49 -17.52
CA LYS A 236 -4.28 -1.83 -16.79
C LYS A 236 -4.52 -3.33 -16.93
N LEU A 237 -4.60 -4.02 -15.82
CA LEU A 237 -4.78 -5.48 -15.76
C LEU A 237 -6.25 -5.83 -15.53
N PRO A 238 -6.72 -6.99 -16.00
CA PRO A 238 -8.14 -7.34 -15.95
C PRO A 238 -8.61 -7.86 -14.57
N LYS A 239 -7.66 -8.26 -13.69
CA LYS A 239 -7.95 -8.82 -12.36
C LYS A 239 -6.81 -8.55 -11.40
N GLY A 240 -7.07 -8.69 -10.09
CA GLY A 240 -6.17 -8.41 -8.98
C GLY A 240 -6.55 -7.15 -8.24
N GLY A 241 -6.07 -7.01 -7.02
CA GLY A 241 -6.33 -5.91 -6.11
C GLY A 241 -5.06 -5.35 -5.47
N HIS A 242 -5.20 -4.90 -4.24
CA HIS A 242 -4.14 -4.21 -3.51
C HIS A 242 -2.89 -5.08 -3.30
N PHE A 243 -3.07 -6.36 -3.04
CA PHE A 243 -2.00 -7.35 -2.92
C PHE A 243 -2.00 -8.32 -4.10
N ALA A 244 -2.00 -7.76 -5.31
CA ALA A 244 -2.19 -8.50 -6.55
C ALA A 244 -1.26 -9.71 -6.72
N ALA A 245 0.00 -9.62 -6.28
CA ALA A 245 0.94 -10.74 -6.35
C ALA A 245 0.55 -11.92 -5.44
N TRP A 246 -0.20 -11.67 -4.37
CA TRP A 246 -0.73 -12.69 -3.48
C TRP A 246 -2.12 -13.17 -3.91
N GLU A 247 -2.94 -12.27 -4.41
CA GLU A 247 -4.30 -12.56 -4.87
C GLU A 247 -4.33 -13.33 -6.20
N GLN A 248 -3.32 -13.14 -7.05
CA GLN A 248 -3.22 -13.67 -8.42
C GLN A 248 -1.77 -14.16 -8.66
N PRO A 249 -1.31 -15.21 -7.96
CA PRO A 249 0.06 -15.73 -8.07
C PRO A 249 0.37 -16.32 -9.44
#